data_358f5df69f3d88a50521fba4af51cef9
#
_entry.id   358f5df69f3d88a50521fba4af51cef9
#
_cell.length_a   1.000
_cell.length_b   1.000
_cell.length_c   1.000
_cell.angle_alpha   90.00
_cell.angle_beta   90.00
_cell.angle_gamma   90.00
#
_symmetry.space_group_name_H-M   'P 1'
#
loop_
_entity.id
_entity.type
_entity.pdbx_description
1 polymer ?
#
loop_
_entity_poly.entity_id
_entity_poly.type
_entity_poly.pdbx_seq_one_letter_code
_entity_poly.pdbx_strand_id
1 'polypeptide(L)'
;QPWFFNGFFKETDKFFTTNFSELPSLADYCNNVKDLIYDNTLELNMRKEHIIDDNFDRFIEAGYNSKELINVLLDAAKVTLEKKLKRNFKLALPFYYHNTETGENKIQLLAPLYFPGAPVLNKIKSSAKEYYEGVTVLPVEWAYMNSRLIVKPDEEWAKIMDEITSADEAESIREAVDMAE
;
A
#
# COMPACT_ATOMS: atom_id res chain seq x y z
N GLN A 1 1.45 -30.53 5.25
CA GLN A 1 0.22 -30.73 4.46
C GLN A 1 -0.08 -29.47 3.68
N PRO A 2 -0.50 -29.57 2.42
CA PRO A 2 -0.88 -28.40 1.66
C PRO A 2 -2.16 -27.76 2.26
N TRP A 3 -2.21 -26.41 2.26
CA TRP A 3 -3.39 -25.66 2.64
C TRP A 3 -4.37 -25.65 1.47
N PHE A 4 -5.64 -25.92 1.73
CA PHE A 4 -6.69 -25.87 0.73
C PHE A 4 -7.68 -24.77 1.10
N PHE A 5 -8.06 -23.95 0.12
CA PHE A 5 -9.17 -23.03 0.29
C PHE A 5 -10.49 -23.80 0.33
N ASN A 6 -11.20 -23.71 1.44
CA ASN A 6 -12.45 -24.44 1.67
C ASN A 6 -13.72 -23.61 1.42
N GLY A 7 -13.58 -22.32 1.13
CA GLY A 7 -14.70 -21.42 0.86
C GLY A 7 -14.87 -20.31 1.89
N PHE A 8 -15.92 -19.51 1.69
CA PHE A 8 -16.34 -18.47 2.61
C PHE A 8 -17.55 -18.97 3.41
N PHE A 9 -17.53 -18.75 4.71
CA PHE A 9 -18.58 -19.16 5.64
C PHE A 9 -19.16 -17.95 6.34
N LYS A 10 -20.46 -17.98 6.62
CA LYS A 10 -21.11 -16.98 7.47
C LYS A 10 -20.85 -17.32 8.95
N GLU A 11 -20.86 -16.30 9.80
CA GLU A 11 -20.70 -16.48 11.26
C GLU A 11 -21.71 -17.46 11.86
N THR A 12 -22.90 -17.54 11.27
CA THR A 12 -23.99 -18.43 11.70
C THR A 12 -23.93 -19.84 11.14
N ASP A 13 -22.93 -20.16 10.30
CA ASP A 13 -22.83 -21.47 9.70
C ASP A 13 -22.43 -22.53 10.73
N LYS A 14 -23.12 -23.66 10.67
CA LYS A 14 -22.83 -24.83 11.53
C LYS A 14 -21.39 -25.34 11.36
N PHE A 15 -20.71 -24.96 10.27
CA PHE A 15 -19.32 -25.28 10.03
C PHE A 15 -18.42 -24.91 11.22
N PHE A 16 -18.60 -23.69 11.79
CA PHE A 16 -17.81 -23.25 12.93
C PHE A 16 -18.07 -24.07 14.19
N THR A 17 -19.33 -24.32 14.51
CA THR A 17 -19.70 -25.06 15.72
C THR A 17 -19.37 -26.55 15.63
N THR A 18 -19.23 -27.09 14.43
CA THR A 18 -18.91 -28.51 14.19
C THR A 18 -17.41 -28.77 14.17
N ASN A 19 -16.61 -27.83 13.64
CA ASN A 19 -15.19 -28.05 13.37
C ASN A 19 -14.24 -27.38 14.38
N PHE A 20 -14.75 -26.47 15.22
CA PHE A 20 -13.95 -25.76 16.22
C PHE A 20 -14.55 -25.98 17.62
N SER A 21 -13.73 -26.42 18.55
CA SER A 21 -14.09 -26.52 19.98
C SER A 21 -14.24 -25.15 20.61
N GLU A 22 -13.44 -24.19 20.14
CA GLU A 22 -13.53 -22.76 20.46
C GLU A 22 -13.64 -21.98 19.15
N LEU A 23 -14.55 -21.01 19.10
CA LEU A 23 -14.68 -20.17 17.93
C LEU A 23 -13.39 -19.36 17.71
N PRO A 24 -12.93 -19.21 16.45
CA PRO A 24 -11.81 -18.32 16.14
C PRO A 24 -12.07 -16.93 16.69
N SER A 25 -11.04 -16.30 17.24
CA SER A 25 -11.15 -14.90 17.67
C SER A 25 -11.40 -14.01 16.46
N LEU A 26 -12.20 -12.97 16.64
CA LEU A 26 -12.37 -11.93 15.62
C LEU A 26 -11.02 -11.25 15.37
N ALA A 27 -10.78 -10.93 14.09
CA ALA A 27 -9.60 -10.16 13.73
C ALA A 27 -9.71 -8.75 14.34
N ASP A 28 -8.76 -8.40 15.19
CA ASP A 28 -8.61 -7.04 15.71
C ASP A 28 -7.43 -6.38 14.97
N TYR A 29 -7.76 -5.47 14.05
CA TYR A 29 -6.76 -4.81 13.22
C TYR A 29 -6.18 -3.55 13.85
N CYS A 30 -6.85 -2.93 14.80
CA CYS A 30 -6.35 -1.74 15.47
C CYS A 30 -6.95 -1.52 16.86
N ASN A 31 -6.11 -1.10 17.80
CA ASN A 31 -6.52 -0.71 19.15
C ASN A 31 -7.03 0.73 19.23
N ASN A 32 -6.75 1.55 18.21
CA ASN A 32 -7.09 2.96 18.21
C ASN A 32 -7.55 3.39 16.80
N VAL A 33 -8.80 3.80 16.69
CA VAL A 33 -9.41 4.27 15.43
C VAL A 33 -8.60 5.43 14.79
N LYS A 34 -7.90 6.22 15.59
CA LYS A 34 -7.04 7.30 15.07
C LYS A 34 -5.86 6.78 14.23
N ASP A 35 -5.48 5.51 14.40
CA ASP A 35 -4.40 4.91 13.60
C ASP A 35 -4.85 4.57 12.17
N LEU A 36 -6.17 4.53 11.94
CA LEU A 36 -6.78 4.33 10.62
C LEU A 36 -6.87 5.60 9.76
N ILE A 37 -6.64 6.76 10.36
CA ILE A 37 -6.87 8.07 9.72
C ILE A 37 -5.58 8.86 9.72
N TYR A 38 -5.21 9.41 8.55
CA TYR A 38 -4.07 10.31 8.44
C TYR A 38 -4.33 11.63 9.17
N ASP A 39 -3.45 11.98 10.09
CA ASP A 39 -3.47 13.24 10.80
C ASP A 39 -2.62 14.28 10.03
N ASN A 40 -3.27 15.23 9.40
CA ASN A 40 -2.64 16.26 8.58
C ASN A 40 -1.94 17.37 9.38
N THR A 41 -1.99 17.31 10.71
CA THR A 41 -1.24 18.21 11.60
C THR A 41 0.19 17.72 11.83
N LEU A 42 0.45 16.43 11.57
CA LEU A 42 1.77 15.83 11.71
C LEU A 42 2.60 16.00 10.44
N GLU A 43 3.90 16.20 10.63
CA GLU A 43 4.85 16.31 9.53
C GLU A 43 5.13 14.93 8.90
N LEU A 44 5.29 14.90 7.59
CA LEU A 44 5.74 13.71 6.87
C LEU A 44 7.24 13.83 6.56
N ASN A 45 8.04 12.98 7.14
CA ASN A 45 9.46 12.83 6.84
C ASN A 45 9.71 11.59 5.98
N MET A 46 10.62 11.69 5.00
CA MET A 46 10.95 10.57 4.12
C MET A 46 12.41 10.14 4.33
N ARG A 47 12.61 8.84 4.59
CA ARG A 47 13.94 8.22 4.65
C ARG A 47 14.43 7.93 3.22
N LYS A 48 14.73 8.99 2.46
CA LYS A 48 14.98 8.91 1.03
C LYS A 48 16.12 7.95 0.65
N GLU A 49 17.23 7.99 1.36
CA GLU A 49 18.35 7.08 1.12
C GLU A 49 17.91 5.62 1.25
N HIS A 50 17.23 5.30 2.34
CA HIS A 50 16.71 3.96 2.57
C HIS A 50 15.66 3.54 1.53
N ILE A 51 14.75 4.45 1.17
CA ILE A 51 13.76 4.20 0.12
C ILE A 51 14.43 3.90 -1.21
N ILE A 52 15.45 4.66 -1.58
CA ILE A 52 16.16 4.49 -2.85
C ILE A 52 16.99 3.22 -2.85
N ASP A 53 17.78 2.99 -1.80
CA ASP A 53 18.70 1.87 -1.76
C ASP A 53 17.97 0.51 -1.70
N ASP A 54 16.92 0.41 -0.90
CA ASP A 54 16.18 -0.83 -0.73
C ASP A 54 15.24 -1.15 -1.91
N ASN A 55 14.93 -0.16 -2.75
CA ASN A 55 13.95 -0.35 -3.83
C ASN A 55 14.47 0.10 -5.20
N PHE A 56 15.79 0.21 -5.37
CA PHE A 56 16.37 0.74 -6.60
C PHE A 56 15.97 -0.06 -7.84
N ASP A 57 15.90 -1.38 -7.72
CA ASP A 57 15.47 -2.25 -8.83
C ASP A 57 14.05 -1.92 -9.30
N ARG A 58 13.13 -1.63 -8.37
CA ARG A 58 11.76 -1.21 -8.71
C ARG A 58 11.70 0.14 -9.42
N PHE A 59 12.61 1.06 -9.05
CA PHE A 59 12.73 2.33 -9.76
C PHE A 59 13.28 2.13 -11.18
N ILE A 60 14.23 1.20 -11.37
CA ILE A 60 14.74 0.84 -12.70
C ILE A 60 13.62 0.24 -13.56
N GLU A 61 12.83 -0.70 -13.04
CA GLU A 61 11.67 -1.28 -13.72
C GLU A 61 10.65 -0.21 -14.13
N ALA A 62 10.49 0.82 -13.30
CA ALA A 62 9.64 1.98 -13.60
C ALA A 62 10.30 3.04 -14.51
N GLY A 63 11.50 2.76 -15.06
CA GLY A 63 12.20 3.64 -15.99
C GLY A 63 13.11 4.68 -15.35
N TYR A 64 13.36 4.62 -14.02
CA TYR A 64 14.22 5.56 -13.30
C TYR A 64 15.55 4.92 -12.94
N ASN A 65 16.62 5.27 -13.64
CA ASN A 65 17.95 4.67 -13.48
C ASN A 65 18.99 5.58 -12.78
N SER A 66 18.61 6.77 -12.32
CA SER A 66 19.49 7.70 -11.58
C SER A 66 18.97 7.92 -10.16
N LYS A 67 19.79 7.58 -9.16
CA LYS A 67 19.47 7.82 -7.74
C LYS A 67 19.30 9.30 -7.42
N GLU A 68 20.06 10.17 -8.08
CA GLU A 68 19.97 11.63 -7.93
C GLU A 68 18.63 12.15 -8.45
N LEU A 69 18.19 11.66 -9.61
CA LEU A 69 16.88 12.01 -10.17
C LEU A 69 15.76 11.51 -9.26
N ILE A 70 15.82 10.27 -8.80
CA ILE A 70 14.83 9.70 -7.89
C ILE A 70 14.75 10.52 -6.60
N ASN A 71 15.88 10.94 -6.05
CA ASN A 71 15.93 11.78 -4.84
C ASN A 71 15.18 13.11 -5.02
N VAL A 72 15.36 13.78 -6.15
CA VAL A 72 14.64 15.02 -6.49
C VAL A 72 13.14 14.76 -6.71
N LEU A 73 12.81 13.67 -7.39
CA LEU A 73 11.42 13.29 -7.62
C LEU A 73 10.69 12.93 -6.31
N LEU A 74 11.37 12.30 -5.36
CA LEU A 74 10.82 12.02 -4.03
C LEU A 74 10.46 13.30 -3.28
N ASP A 75 11.28 14.37 -3.35
CA ASP A 75 10.94 15.66 -2.76
C ASP A 75 9.71 16.29 -3.40
N ALA A 76 9.63 16.29 -4.71
CA ALA A 76 8.48 16.81 -5.44
C ALA A 76 7.21 16.00 -5.16
N ALA A 77 7.33 14.68 -5.13
CA ALA A 77 6.23 13.76 -4.83
C ALA A 77 5.74 13.93 -3.38
N LYS A 78 6.64 14.11 -2.41
CA LYS A 78 6.29 14.42 -1.01
C LYS A 78 5.42 15.67 -0.92
N VAL A 79 5.86 16.78 -1.52
CA VAL A 79 5.11 18.03 -1.50
C VAL A 79 3.72 17.89 -2.14
N THR A 80 3.64 17.14 -3.23
CA THR A 80 2.37 16.87 -3.91
C THR A 80 1.45 16.02 -3.05
N LEU A 81 1.99 14.98 -2.43
CA LEU A 81 1.26 14.09 -1.53
C LEU A 81 0.69 14.84 -0.33
N GLU A 82 1.51 15.64 0.37
CA GLU A 82 1.05 16.43 1.52
C GLU A 82 -0.09 17.37 1.16
N LYS A 83 -0.01 18.03 -0.01
CA LYS A 83 -1.10 18.89 -0.51
C LYS A 83 -2.39 18.10 -0.79
N LYS A 84 -2.27 16.91 -1.35
CA LYS A 84 -3.42 16.04 -1.63
C LYS A 84 -4.03 15.50 -0.34
N LEU A 85 -3.21 15.02 0.61
CA LEU A 85 -3.65 14.51 1.91
C LEU A 85 -4.35 15.58 2.76
N LYS A 86 -3.91 16.84 2.69
CA LYS A 86 -4.60 17.97 3.35
C LYS A 86 -6.01 18.19 2.80
N ARG A 87 -6.26 17.87 1.54
CA ARG A 87 -7.59 18.00 0.89
C ARG A 87 -8.44 16.74 1.05
N ASN A 88 -7.80 15.58 1.01
CA ASN A 88 -8.45 14.28 1.10
C ASN A 88 -7.58 13.31 1.89
N PHE A 89 -7.81 13.24 3.20
CA PHE A 89 -7.08 12.32 4.08
C PHE A 89 -7.31 10.82 3.76
N LYS A 90 -8.41 10.50 3.04
CA LYS A 90 -8.74 9.12 2.63
C LYS A 90 -7.79 8.57 1.56
N LEU A 91 -6.92 9.42 0.99
CA LEU A 91 -5.83 8.94 0.13
C LEU A 91 -4.79 8.12 0.90
N ALA A 92 -4.64 8.34 2.21
CA ALA A 92 -3.85 7.47 3.05
C ALA A 92 -4.71 6.28 3.49
N LEU A 93 -4.40 5.09 2.97
CA LEU A 93 -5.12 3.86 3.27
C LEU A 93 -4.46 3.12 4.42
N PRO A 94 -5.23 2.65 5.42
CA PRO A 94 -4.68 1.81 6.48
C PRO A 94 -4.24 0.45 5.94
N PHE A 95 -3.11 0.01 6.43
CA PHE A 95 -2.46 -1.25 6.08
C PHE A 95 -2.07 -1.98 7.37
N TYR A 96 -2.50 -3.22 7.52
CA TYR A 96 -2.11 -4.06 8.63
C TYR A 96 -0.71 -4.62 8.40
N TYR A 97 0.17 -4.38 9.35
CA TYR A 97 1.55 -4.85 9.32
C TYR A 97 1.82 -5.75 10.52
N HIS A 98 2.26 -6.96 10.23
CA HIS A 98 2.76 -7.90 11.22
C HIS A 98 4.29 -7.95 11.14
N ASN A 99 4.96 -7.63 12.23
CA ASN A 99 6.40 -7.80 12.32
C ASN A 99 6.70 -9.24 12.77
N THR A 100 7.25 -10.04 11.87
CA THR A 100 7.56 -11.46 12.13
C THR A 100 8.67 -11.67 13.15
N GLU A 101 9.55 -10.68 13.35
CA GLU A 101 10.67 -10.76 14.30
C GLU A 101 10.21 -10.46 15.72
N THR A 102 9.38 -9.43 15.88
CA THR A 102 8.92 -8.98 17.21
C THR A 102 7.54 -9.52 17.59
N GLY A 103 6.80 -10.09 16.64
CA GLY A 103 5.39 -10.48 16.80
C GLY A 103 4.43 -9.30 16.94
N GLU A 104 4.89 -8.07 16.74
CA GLU A 104 4.11 -6.86 16.93
C GLU A 104 3.20 -6.58 15.73
N ASN A 105 1.95 -6.29 16.03
CA ASN A 105 0.95 -5.90 15.03
C ASN A 105 0.75 -4.38 15.06
N LYS A 106 0.77 -3.74 13.91
CA LYS A 106 0.58 -2.29 13.78
C LYS A 106 -0.26 -1.96 12.56
N ILE A 107 -1.05 -0.90 12.68
CA ILE A 107 -1.58 -0.22 11.52
C ILE A 107 -0.52 0.78 11.01
N GLN A 108 -0.27 0.74 9.73
CA GLN A 108 0.52 1.72 9.00
C GLN A 108 -0.36 2.33 7.91
N LEU A 109 0.04 3.43 7.34
CA LEU A 109 -0.69 4.07 6.27
C LEU A 109 0.08 3.90 4.94
N LEU A 110 -0.66 3.71 3.86
CA LEU A 110 -0.15 3.68 2.51
C LEU A 110 -0.67 4.91 1.77
N ALA A 111 0.19 5.64 1.12
CA ALA A 111 -0.18 6.84 0.39
C ALA A 111 0.48 6.88 -1.00
N PRO A 112 -0.25 7.27 -2.06
CA PRO A 112 0.27 7.25 -3.41
C PRO A 112 1.31 8.36 -3.61
N LEU A 113 2.52 7.98 -4.00
CA LEU A 113 3.53 8.91 -4.51
C LEU A 113 3.36 9.04 -6.02
N TYR A 114 3.24 10.26 -6.48
CA TYR A 114 3.05 10.55 -7.90
C TYR A 114 4.40 10.83 -8.55
N PHE A 115 4.89 9.85 -9.29
CA PHE A 115 6.04 9.98 -10.16
C PHE A 115 5.58 10.19 -11.61
N PRO A 116 6.31 10.94 -12.44
CA PRO A 116 5.99 11.06 -13.85
C PRO A 116 6.09 9.68 -14.54
N GLY A 117 4.98 9.15 -15.03
CA GLY A 117 4.93 7.89 -15.77
C GLY A 117 4.61 6.63 -14.95
N ALA A 118 4.75 6.65 -13.63
CA ALA A 118 4.32 5.53 -12.80
C ALA A 118 3.94 5.98 -11.40
N PRO A 119 2.77 5.63 -10.88
CA PRO A 119 2.43 5.82 -9.48
C PRO A 119 3.23 4.84 -8.62
N VAL A 120 3.93 5.35 -7.63
CA VAL A 120 4.67 4.58 -6.64
C VAL A 120 4.02 4.78 -5.28
N LEU A 121 3.92 3.72 -4.48
CA LEU A 121 3.32 3.80 -3.16
C LEU A 121 4.36 3.98 -2.07
N ASN A 122 4.08 4.92 -1.19
CA ASN A 122 4.85 5.14 0.01
C ASN A 122 4.15 4.54 1.23
N LYS A 123 4.85 3.69 1.94
CA LYS A 123 4.44 3.17 3.24
C LYS A 123 4.83 4.18 4.31
N ILE A 124 3.82 4.73 4.98
CA ILE A 124 3.98 5.75 6.01
C ILE A 124 3.80 5.10 7.38
N LYS A 125 4.79 5.28 8.24
CA LYS A 125 4.78 4.82 9.61
C LYS A 125 4.65 6.00 10.55
N SER A 126 3.73 5.93 11.52
CA SER A 126 3.70 6.89 12.62
C SER A 126 4.85 6.60 13.59
N SER A 127 5.70 7.58 13.83
CA SER A 127 6.74 7.49 14.86
C SER A 127 6.24 8.14 16.13
N ALA A 128 5.82 7.33 17.11
CA ALA A 128 5.33 7.79 18.42
C ALA A 128 4.31 8.94 18.39
N LYS A 129 3.59 9.10 17.29
CA LYS A 129 2.59 10.17 17.02
C LYS A 129 3.13 11.60 16.95
N GLU A 130 4.42 11.80 16.80
CA GLU A 130 5.00 13.13 16.63
C GLU A 130 5.16 13.51 15.15
N TYR A 131 5.43 12.54 14.28
CA TYR A 131 5.53 12.73 12.83
C TYR A 131 5.27 11.41 12.09
N TYR A 132 5.04 11.50 10.80
CA TYR A 132 5.01 10.35 9.91
C TYR A 132 6.36 10.13 9.26
N GLU A 133 6.75 8.88 9.08
CA GLU A 133 7.97 8.49 8.41
C GLU A 133 7.66 7.62 7.19
N GLY A 134 8.01 8.11 6.00
CA GLY A 134 8.00 7.32 4.77
C GLY A 134 9.21 6.41 4.72
N VAL A 135 8.98 5.10 4.76
CA VAL A 135 10.06 4.11 4.98
C VAL A 135 10.33 3.20 3.79
N THR A 136 9.37 2.96 2.92
CA THR A 136 9.54 2.11 1.74
C THR A 136 8.47 2.38 0.69
N VAL A 137 8.67 1.87 -0.51
CA VAL A 137 7.69 1.89 -1.60
C VAL A 137 7.22 0.48 -1.91
N LEU A 138 5.94 0.35 -2.25
CA LEU A 138 5.29 -0.91 -2.58
C LEU A 138 4.59 -0.80 -3.94
N PRO A 139 4.42 -1.91 -4.67
CA PRO A 139 3.53 -1.95 -5.83
C PRO A 139 2.10 -1.55 -5.44
N VAL A 140 1.43 -0.81 -6.32
CA VAL A 140 0.09 -0.24 -6.06
C VAL A 140 -0.93 -1.35 -5.82
N GLU A 141 -0.84 -2.44 -6.57
CA GLU A 141 -1.72 -3.60 -6.51
C GLU A 141 -1.71 -4.23 -5.12
N TRP A 142 -0.52 -4.41 -4.54
CA TRP A 142 -0.37 -4.98 -3.21
C TRP A 142 -1.00 -4.11 -2.14
N ALA A 143 -0.82 -2.81 -2.25
CA ALA A 143 -1.39 -1.87 -1.31
C ALA A 143 -2.91 -1.82 -1.41
N TYR A 144 -3.45 -1.75 -2.63
CA TYR A 144 -4.88 -1.74 -2.87
C TYR A 144 -5.56 -3.00 -2.33
N MET A 145 -4.99 -4.18 -2.62
CA MET A 145 -5.54 -5.45 -2.15
C MET A 145 -5.53 -5.57 -0.62
N ASN A 146 -4.44 -5.17 0.03
CA ASN A 146 -4.34 -5.23 1.49
C ASN A 146 -5.25 -4.22 2.20
N SER A 147 -5.37 -3.01 1.67
CA SER A 147 -6.21 -1.97 2.28
C SER A 147 -7.70 -2.32 2.25
N ARG A 148 -8.17 -3.04 1.22
CA ARG A 148 -9.57 -3.49 1.11
C ARG A 148 -10.02 -4.40 2.26
N LEU A 149 -9.10 -5.01 2.98
CA LEU A 149 -9.41 -5.80 4.17
C LEU A 149 -9.87 -4.96 5.35
N ILE A 150 -9.53 -3.67 5.36
CA ILE A 150 -9.79 -2.78 6.49
C ILE A 150 -10.78 -1.67 6.12
N VAL A 151 -10.61 -1.05 4.95
CA VAL A 151 -11.44 0.06 4.49
C VAL A 151 -11.81 -0.08 3.01
N LYS A 152 -12.88 0.60 2.61
CA LYS A 152 -13.17 0.81 1.19
C LYS A 152 -12.25 1.91 0.66
N PRO A 153 -11.36 1.61 -0.32
CA PRO A 153 -10.51 2.62 -0.94
C PRO A 153 -11.35 3.73 -1.60
N ASP A 154 -10.81 4.93 -1.61
CA ASP A 154 -11.40 6.10 -2.28
C ASP A 154 -11.41 5.93 -3.81
N GLU A 155 -12.27 6.68 -4.50
CA GLU A 155 -12.38 6.64 -5.97
C GLU A 155 -11.07 7.01 -6.69
N GLU A 156 -10.22 7.84 -6.08
CA GLU A 156 -8.91 8.18 -6.64
C GLU A 156 -8.00 6.96 -6.72
N TRP A 157 -8.10 6.04 -5.75
CA TRP A 157 -7.39 4.76 -5.80
C TRP A 157 -7.88 3.84 -6.90
N ALA A 158 -9.19 3.82 -7.14
CA ALA A 158 -9.75 3.04 -8.25
C ALA A 158 -9.22 3.55 -9.60
N LYS A 159 -9.12 4.86 -9.80
CA LYS A 159 -8.54 5.46 -11.01
C LYS A 159 -7.06 5.09 -11.19
N ILE A 160 -6.27 5.14 -10.12
CA ILE A 160 -4.86 4.72 -10.16
C ILE A 160 -4.77 3.25 -10.61
N MET A 161 -5.62 2.38 -10.09
CA MET A 161 -5.65 0.97 -10.48
C MET A 161 -6.07 0.78 -11.95
N ASP A 162 -7.09 1.50 -12.40
CA ASP A 162 -7.55 1.44 -13.79
C ASP A 162 -6.45 1.91 -14.77
N GLU A 163 -5.70 2.96 -14.43
CA GLU A 163 -4.57 3.46 -15.23
C GLU A 163 -3.46 2.42 -15.36
N ILE A 164 -3.12 1.70 -14.27
CA ILE A 164 -2.09 0.65 -14.28
C ILE A 164 -2.56 -0.53 -15.14
N THR A 165 -3.76 -1.03 -14.89
CA THR A 165 -4.31 -2.16 -15.63
C THR A 165 -4.37 -1.88 -17.14
N SER A 166 -4.75 -0.66 -17.51
CA SER A 166 -4.79 -0.25 -18.91
C SER A 166 -3.40 -0.16 -19.56
N ALA A 167 -2.38 0.21 -18.78
CA ALA A 167 -1.00 0.25 -19.26
C ALA A 167 -0.46 -1.17 -19.47
N ASP A 168 -0.68 -2.10 -18.54
CA ASP A 168 -0.26 -3.49 -18.64
C ASP A 168 -0.93 -4.22 -19.80
N GLU A 169 -2.25 -3.97 -20.02
CA GLU A 169 -2.96 -4.50 -21.19
C GLU A 169 -2.39 -3.97 -22.52
N ALA A 170 -2.05 -2.68 -22.57
CA ALA A 170 -1.47 -2.07 -23.77
C ALA A 170 -0.06 -2.61 -24.06
N GLU A 171 0.75 -2.88 -23.04
CA GLU A 171 2.07 -3.49 -23.18
C GLU A 171 1.97 -4.93 -23.64
N SER A 172 1.09 -5.73 -23.06
CA SER A 172 0.83 -7.12 -23.46
C SER A 172 0.37 -7.22 -24.92
N ILE A 173 -0.43 -6.26 -25.41
CA ILE A 173 -0.86 -6.22 -26.81
C ILE A 173 0.32 -5.89 -27.72
N ARG A 174 1.20 -4.96 -27.36
CA ARG A 174 2.39 -4.61 -28.16
C ARG A 174 3.34 -5.79 -28.25
N GLU A 175 3.64 -6.45 -27.14
CA GLU A 175 4.48 -7.66 -27.15
C GLU A 175 3.91 -8.77 -28.03
N ALA A 176 2.58 -8.98 -28.00
CA ALA A 176 1.92 -9.98 -28.84
C ALA A 176 1.99 -9.63 -30.34
N VAL A 177 1.96 -8.36 -30.69
CA VAL A 177 2.11 -7.88 -32.08
C VAL A 177 3.55 -8.06 -32.53
N ASP A 178 4.54 -7.66 -31.72
CA ASP A 178 5.96 -7.78 -32.04
C ASP A 178 6.43 -9.25 -32.17
N MET A 179 5.77 -10.17 -31.51
CA MET A 179 6.04 -11.61 -31.64
C MET A 179 5.39 -12.24 -32.87
N ALA A 180 4.45 -11.54 -33.53
CA ALA A 180 3.73 -12.02 -34.70
C ALA A 180 4.31 -11.52 -36.05
N GLU A 181 5.25 -10.59 -36.02
CA GLU A 181 6.05 -10.13 -37.17
C GLU A 181 7.39 -10.91 -37.25
#